data_b2d2863414dbd7e3a2cf5665e5c3052d
#
_entry.id   b2d2863414dbd7e3a2cf5665e5c3052d
#
_cell.length_a   1.000
_cell.length_b   1.000
_cell.length_c   1.000
_cell.angle_alpha   90.00
_cell.angle_beta   90.00
_cell.angle_gamma   90.00
#
_symmetry.space_group_name_H-M   'P 1'
#
loop_
_entity.id
_entity.type
_entity.pdbx_description
1 polymer ?
#
loop_
_entity_poly.entity_id
_entity_poly.type
_entity_poly.pdbx_seq_one_letter_code
_entity_poly.pdbx_strand_id
1 'polypeptide(L)'
;MPVGLDMIFTGIIDACTLLNLLLIAGGVTLGILVGAIPGLNGPMAIALAVPATFYLEPIGAIGVLVGIMKGSTVGGAVPAILMNTPGTPDAMITTLDGYPMAQKGQSGKALKMAHLSSVTGDTFSDIVLFVAAAPLSVLAMMMGPVEQAGIVFFSICILAALVGDNPLRGLVAASLGFVLSSIGQAPEEATPRLAFGFA
;
A
#
# COMPACT_ATOMS: atom_id res chain seq x y z
N MET A 1 -17.98 -21.23 -2.31
CA MET A 1 -18.82 -21.24 -3.54
C MET A 1 -17.92 -20.79 -4.68
N PRO A 2 -17.91 -21.46 -5.82
CA PRO A 2 -17.17 -20.92 -6.96
C PRO A 2 -17.85 -19.60 -7.36
N VAL A 3 -17.07 -18.54 -7.41
CA VAL A 3 -17.55 -17.23 -7.90
C VAL A 3 -17.94 -17.46 -9.36
N GLY A 4 -19.23 -17.39 -9.66
CA GLY A 4 -19.71 -17.57 -11.03
C GLY A 4 -19.20 -16.44 -11.92
N LEU A 5 -18.86 -16.74 -13.18
CA LEU A 5 -18.44 -15.75 -14.18
C LEU A 5 -19.42 -14.57 -14.25
N ASP A 6 -20.72 -14.84 -14.07
CA ASP A 6 -21.77 -13.83 -14.06
C ASP A 6 -21.59 -12.79 -12.94
N MET A 7 -21.13 -13.21 -11.76
CA MET A 7 -20.86 -12.29 -10.65
C MET A 7 -19.67 -11.38 -10.95
N ILE A 8 -18.66 -11.90 -11.64
CA ILE A 8 -17.47 -11.12 -12.04
C ILE A 8 -17.90 -10.06 -13.07
N PHE A 9 -18.66 -10.45 -14.10
CA PHE A 9 -19.15 -9.50 -15.11
C PHE A 9 -20.03 -8.41 -14.50
N THR A 10 -20.95 -8.78 -13.61
CA THR A 10 -21.78 -7.81 -12.90
C THR A 10 -20.94 -6.84 -12.08
N GLY A 11 -19.96 -7.35 -11.31
CA GLY A 11 -19.06 -6.51 -10.51
C GLY A 11 -18.24 -5.53 -11.36
N ILE A 12 -17.78 -5.95 -12.54
CA ILE A 12 -17.07 -5.06 -13.48
C ILE A 12 -18.00 -3.97 -14.00
N ILE A 13 -19.23 -4.31 -14.38
CA ILE A 13 -20.21 -3.33 -14.89
C ILE A 13 -20.53 -2.31 -13.79
N ASP A 14 -20.77 -2.77 -12.57
CA ASP A 14 -21.09 -1.91 -11.43
C ASP A 14 -19.91 -0.99 -11.07
N ALA A 15 -18.68 -1.49 -11.13
CA ALA A 15 -17.48 -0.68 -10.93
C ALA A 15 -17.28 0.38 -12.02
N CYS A 16 -17.72 0.11 -13.25
CA CYS A 16 -17.61 1.02 -14.39
C CYS A 16 -18.71 2.07 -14.47
N THR A 17 -19.60 2.19 -13.48
CA THR A 17 -20.57 3.30 -13.43
C THR A 17 -19.85 4.65 -13.33
N LEU A 18 -20.44 5.69 -13.91
CA LEU A 18 -19.84 7.03 -13.91
C LEU A 18 -19.52 7.51 -12.48
N LEU A 19 -20.40 7.26 -11.53
CA LEU A 19 -20.20 7.63 -10.13
C LEU A 19 -18.99 6.92 -9.53
N ASN A 20 -18.89 5.61 -9.70
CA ASN A 20 -17.78 4.82 -9.17
C ASN A 20 -16.45 5.19 -9.82
N LEU A 21 -16.44 5.49 -11.12
CA LEU A 21 -15.25 5.99 -11.81
C LEU A 21 -14.80 7.36 -11.27
N LEU A 22 -15.72 8.26 -10.98
CA LEU A 22 -15.41 9.55 -10.36
C LEU A 22 -14.89 9.38 -8.92
N LEU A 23 -15.47 8.47 -8.16
CA LEU A 23 -15.00 8.13 -6.81
C LEU A 23 -13.59 7.53 -6.84
N ILE A 24 -13.32 6.60 -7.74
CA ILE A 24 -11.99 6.03 -7.93
C ILE A 24 -10.98 7.12 -8.34
N ALA A 25 -11.34 7.96 -9.32
CA ALA A 25 -10.47 9.06 -9.75
C ALA A 25 -10.19 10.07 -8.62
N GLY A 26 -11.20 10.37 -7.80
CA GLY A 26 -11.05 11.16 -6.58
C GLY A 26 -10.09 10.51 -5.58
N GLY A 27 -10.26 9.20 -5.34
CA GLY A 27 -9.38 8.42 -4.48
C GLY A 27 -7.93 8.42 -4.97
N VAL A 28 -7.71 8.19 -6.27
CA VAL A 28 -6.37 8.23 -6.89
C VAL A 28 -5.74 9.61 -6.72
N THR A 29 -6.51 10.68 -6.99
CA THR A 29 -6.02 12.06 -6.87
C THR A 29 -5.61 12.38 -5.42
N LEU A 30 -6.44 12.03 -4.45
CA LEU A 30 -6.13 12.16 -3.02
C LEU A 30 -4.89 11.33 -2.65
N GLY A 31 -4.82 10.11 -3.15
CA GLY A 31 -3.66 9.24 -2.94
C GLY A 31 -2.37 9.85 -3.46
N ILE A 32 -2.36 10.37 -4.69
CA ILE A 32 -1.18 11.04 -5.26
C ILE A 32 -0.75 12.23 -4.41
N LEU A 33 -1.70 13.05 -3.95
CA LEU A 33 -1.40 14.20 -3.10
C LEU A 33 -0.78 13.78 -1.76
N VAL A 34 -1.36 12.76 -1.11
CA VAL A 34 -0.84 12.23 0.16
C VAL A 34 0.53 11.58 -0.03
N GLY A 35 0.69 10.74 -1.06
CA GLY A 35 1.96 10.10 -1.37
C GLY A 35 3.09 11.07 -1.73
N ALA A 36 2.74 12.24 -2.28
CA ALA A 36 3.71 13.30 -2.57
C ALA A 36 4.21 14.02 -1.31
N ILE A 37 3.60 13.81 -0.15
CA ILE A 37 4.03 14.39 1.12
C ILE A 37 4.91 13.38 1.85
N PRO A 38 6.23 13.62 2.01
CA PRO A 38 7.10 12.71 2.75
C PRO A 38 6.62 12.48 4.17
N GLY A 39 6.54 11.20 4.57
CA GLY A 39 6.05 10.80 5.90
C GLY A 39 4.57 10.44 5.96
N LEU A 40 3.77 10.75 4.93
CA LEU A 40 2.42 10.22 4.79
C LEU A 40 2.44 9.05 3.80
N ASN A 41 1.81 7.94 4.17
CA ASN A 41 1.75 6.77 3.31
C ASN A 41 0.30 6.36 3.00
N GLY A 42 0.12 5.47 2.05
CA GLY A 42 -1.20 4.97 1.63
C GLY A 42 -2.04 4.42 2.78
N PRO A 43 -1.51 3.53 3.64
CA PRO A 43 -2.25 3.03 4.79
C PRO A 43 -2.76 4.11 5.74
N MET A 44 -1.99 5.16 6.00
CA MET A 44 -2.46 6.31 6.81
C MET A 44 -3.59 7.08 6.12
N ALA A 45 -3.45 7.32 4.82
CA ALA A 45 -4.49 7.99 4.04
C ALA A 45 -5.79 7.17 4.01
N ILE A 46 -5.69 5.84 3.86
CA ILE A 46 -6.82 4.92 3.94
C ILE A 46 -7.48 5.02 5.33
N ALA A 47 -6.71 4.93 6.40
CA ALA A 47 -7.25 5.01 7.76
C ALA A 47 -8.04 6.30 8.01
N LEU A 48 -7.57 7.43 7.46
CA LEU A 48 -8.27 8.71 7.53
C LEU A 48 -9.52 8.76 6.63
N ALA A 49 -9.51 8.04 5.51
CA ALA A 49 -10.62 8.03 4.56
C ALA A 49 -11.75 7.03 4.95
N VAL A 50 -11.43 5.95 5.67
CA VAL A 50 -12.41 4.91 6.06
C VAL A 50 -13.69 5.47 6.67
N PRO A 51 -13.68 6.42 7.62
CA PRO A 51 -14.93 6.96 8.17
C PRO A 51 -15.83 7.63 7.12
N ALA A 52 -15.24 8.26 6.10
CA ALA A 52 -15.99 8.90 5.02
C ALA A 52 -16.61 7.86 4.07
N THR A 53 -16.00 6.68 3.93
CA THR A 53 -16.52 5.63 3.04
C THR A 53 -17.77 4.94 3.57
N PHE A 54 -18.11 5.08 4.86
CA PHE A 54 -19.35 4.53 5.42
C PHE A 54 -20.64 5.15 4.81
N TYR A 55 -20.53 6.30 4.18
CA TYR A 55 -21.64 6.97 3.48
C TYR A 55 -21.75 6.56 2.02
N LEU A 56 -20.85 5.71 1.52
CA LEU A 56 -20.80 5.26 0.13
C LEU A 56 -21.33 3.83 -0.01
N GLU A 57 -21.78 3.50 -1.21
CA GLU A 57 -22.04 2.11 -1.54
C GLU A 57 -20.77 1.26 -1.50
N PRO A 58 -20.85 -0.04 -1.18
CA PRO A 58 -19.66 -0.89 -0.96
C PRO A 58 -18.64 -0.88 -2.12
N ILE A 59 -19.11 -0.89 -3.36
CA ILE A 59 -18.23 -0.87 -4.55
C ILE A 59 -17.50 0.47 -4.66
N GLY A 60 -18.23 1.58 -4.48
CA GLY A 60 -17.66 2.92 -4.48
C GLY A 60 -16.67 3.14 -3.32
N ALA A 61 -17.02 2.65 -2.12
CA ALA A 61 -16.15 2.71 -0.94
C ALA A 61 -14.81 2.00 -1.18
N ILE A 62 -14.87 0.75 -1.64
CA ILE A 62 -13.67 -0.03 -1.97
C ILE A 62 -12.89 0.67 -3.08
N GLY A 63 -13.58 1.17 -4.12
CA GLY A 63 -12.96 1.88 -5.22
C GLY A 63 -12.16 3.12 -4.79
N VAL A 64 -12.71 3.93 -3.86
CA VAL A 64 -11.99 5.09 -3.28
C VAL A 64 -10.76 4.63 -2.51
N LEU A 65 -10.88 3.62 -1.63
CA LEU A 65 -9.76 3.17 -0.79
C LEU A 65 -8.64 2.55 -1.63
N VAL A 66 -8.98 1.72 -2.62
CA VAL A 66 -8.00 1.18 -3.59
C VAL A 66 -7.37 2.32 -4.39
N GLY A 67 -8.18 3.29 -4.84
CA GLY A 67 -7.68 4.48 -5.53
C GLY A 67 -6.65 5.25 -4.70
N ILE A 68 -6.93 5.49 -3.42
CA ILE A 68 -5.99 6.14 -2.48
C ILE A 68 -4.69 5.34 -2.38
N MET A 69 -4.77 4.02 -2.22
CA MET A 69 -3.60 3.16 -2.12
C MET A 69 -2.72 3.25 -3.37
N LYS A 70 -3.32 3.01 -4.54
CA LYS A 70 -2.63 3.06 -5.83
C LYS A 70 -2.06 4.45 -6.12
N GLY A 71 -2.85 5.49 -5.87
CA GLY A 71 -2.40 6.88 -6.03
C GLY A 71 -1.23 7.24 -5.14
N SER A 72 -1.22 6.81 -3.87
CA SER A 72 -0.14 7.13 -2.95
C SER A 72 1.19 6.48 -3.34
N THR A 73 1.16 5.25 -3.83
CA THR A 73 2.36 4.56 -4.33
C THR A 73 2.99 5.32 -5.50
N VAL A 74 2.16 5.75 -6.47
CA VAL A 74 2.61 6.55 -7.60
C VAL A 74 3.08 7.94 -7.16
N GLY A 75 2.34 8.59 -6.25
CA GLY A 75 2.65 9.91 -5.71
C GLY A 75 3.99 9.98 -4.98
N GLY A 76 4.35 8.89 -4.28
CA GLY A 76 5.61 8.78 -3.54
C GLY A 76 6.88 8.94 -4.38
N ALA A 77 6.81 8.65 -5.68
CA ALA A 77 7.92 8.83 -6.60
C ALA A 77 8.24 10.31 -6.89
N VAL A 78 7.27 11.22 -6.71
CA VAL A 78 7.46 12.64 -7.01
C VAL A 78 8.52 13.28 -6.11
N PRO A 79 8.40 13.25 -4.77
CA PRO A 79 9.42 13.81 -3.89
C PRO A 79 10.72 12.99 -3.92
N ALA A 80 10.66 11.68 -4.19
CA ALA A 80 11.85 10.86 -4.39
C ALA A 80 12.72 11.38 -5.54
N ILE A 81 12.12 11.72 -6.67
CA ILE A 81 12.80 12.22 -7.87
C ILE A 81 13.23 13.68 -7.70
N LEU A 82 12.37 14.52 -7.13
CA LEU A 82 12.64 15.97 -7.10
C LEU A 82 13.48 16.41 -5.91
N MET A 83 13.35 15.75 -4.76
CA MET A 83 13.94 16.19 -3.49
C MET A 83 14.84 15.14 -2.82
N ASN A 84 15.08 14.00 -3.48
CA ASN A 84 15.81 12.87 -2.89
C ASN A 84 15.22 12.37 -1.56
N THR A 85 13.93 12.58 -1.37
CA THR A 85 13.22 12.18 -0.15
C THR A 85 12.00 11.36 -0.56
N PRO A 86 12.01 10.03 -0.37
CA PRO A 86 10.89 9.20 -0.81
C PRO A 86 9.62 9.58 -0.05
N GLY A 87 8.50 9.73 -0.77
CA GLY A 87 7.20 9.99 -0.18
C GLY A 87 6.63 8.74 0.50
N THR A 88 6.87 7.58 -0.12
CA THR A 88 6.49 6.26 0.40
C THR A 88 7.72 5.35 0.45
N PRO A 89 7.73 4.30 1.30
CA PRO A 89 8.84 3.35 1.36
C PRO A 89 9.16 2.71 0.00
N ASP A 90 8.14 2.44 -0.80
CA ASP A 90 8.26 1.82 -2.13
C ASP A 90 9.06 2.70 -3.11
N ALA A 91 9.00 4.01 -2.94
CA ALA A 91 9.69 4.98 -3.79
C ALA A 91 11.17 5.17 -3.41
N MET A 92 11.69 4.47 -2.40
CA MET A 92 13.07 4.61 -1.95
C MET A 92 14.07 4.29 -3.05
N ILE A 93 13.84 3.23 -3.81
CA ILE A 93 14.73 2.82 -4.92
C ILE A 93 14.70 3.86 -6.04
N THR A 94 13.58 4.54 -6.24
CA THR A 94 13.43 5.60 -7.27
C THR A 94 14.38 6.77 -7.03
N THR A 95 14.85 7.00 -5.80
CA THR A 95 15.83 8.06 -5.51
C THR A 95 17.18 7.80 -6.17
N LEU A 96 17.58 6.54 -6.34
CA LEU A 96 18.92 6.17 -6.84
C LEU A 96 19.15 6.64 -8.28
N ASP A 97 18.16 6.49 -9.14
CA ASP A 97 18.25 6.86 -10.55
C ASP A 97 17.48 8.15 -10.88
N GLY A 98 16.31 8.33 -10.26
CA GLY A 98 15.42 9.43 -10.54
C GLY A 98 15.97 10.77 -10.10
N TYR A 99 16.54 10.88 -8.90
CA TYR A 99 17.12 12.12 -8.40
C TYR A 99 18.35 12.56 -9.20
N PRO A 100 19.33 11.72 -9.52
CA PRO A 100 20.44 12.09 -10.43
C PRO A 100 19.98 12.55 -11.81
N MET A 101 18.89 11.98 -12.34
CA MET A 101 18.29 12.48 -13.58
C MET A 101 17.68 13.87 -13.41
N ALA A 102 17.03 14.14 -12.28
CA ALA A 102 16.46 15.45 -11.98
C ALA A 102 17.57 16.51 -11.85
N GLN A 103 18.68 16.20 -11.20
CA GLN A 103 19.86 17.07 -11.11
C GLN A 103 20.46 17.44 -12.48
N LYS A 104 20.33 16.54 -13.47
CA LYS A 104 20.73 16.78 -14.86
C LYS A 104 19.66 17.54 -15.69
N GLY A 105 18.63 18.07 -15.06
CA GLY A 105 17.55 18.78 -15.73
C GLY A 105 16.54 17.87 -16.44
N GLN A 106 16.57 16.55 -16.19
CA GLN A 106 15.70 15.56 -16.83
C GLN A 106 14.56 15.08 -15.90
N SER A 107 14.13 15.91 -14.97
CA SER A 107 13.07 15.56 -14.00
C SER A 107 11.78 15.09 -14.65
N GLY A 108 11.34 15.79 -15.72
CA GLY A 108 10.13 15.41 -16.46
C GLY A 108 10.22 14.01 -17.12
N LYS A 109 11.41 13.62 -17.60
CA LYS A 109 11.66 12.29 -18.15
C LYS A 109 11.64 11.24 -17.05
N ALA A 110 12.28 11.51 -15.91
CA ALA A 110 12.30 10.62 -14.76
C ALA A 110 10.89 10.37 -14.21
N LEU A 111 10.09 11.43 -14.03
CA LEU A 111 8.69 11.35 -13.57
C LEU A 111 7.82 10.52 -14.54
N LYS A 112 7.91 10.80 -15.85
CA LYS A 112 7.14 10.02 -16.84
C LYS A 112 7.51 8.56 -16.82
N MET A 113 8.81 8.23 -16.72
CA MET A 113 9.26 6.85 -16.66
C MET A 113 8.77 6.15 -15.38
N ALA A 114 8.88 6.80 -14.23
CA ALA A 114 8.39 6.28 -12.96
C ALA A 114 6.88 5.99 -13.01
N HIS A 115 6.07 6.92 -13.54
CA HIS A 115 4.63 6.72 -13.67
C HIS A 115 4.28 5.59 -14.64
N LEU A 116 4.91 5.54 -15.82
CA LEU A 116 4.67 4.48 -16.79
C LEU A 116 5.06 3.11 -16.23
N SER A 117 6.20 3.02 -15.57
CA SER A 117 6.64 1.78 -14.93
C SER A 117 5.69 1.34 -13.81
N SER A 118 5.21 2.28 -13.00
CA SER A 118 4.23 2.00 -11.95
C SER A 118 2.92 1.48 -12.54
N VAL A 119 2.37 2.15 -13.55
CA VAL A 119 1.11 1.73 -14.18
C VAL A 119 1.25 0.36 -14.84
N THR A 120 2.33 0.10 -15.56
CA THR A 120 2.54 -1.20 -16.23
C THR A 120 2.76 -2.32 -15.22
N GLY A 121 3.59 -2.08 -14.21
CA GLY A 121 3.84 -3.05 -13.14
C GLY A 121 2.58 -3.36 -12.33
N ASP A 122 1.82 -2.35 -12.00
CA ASP A 122 0.58 -2.46 -11.25
C ASP A 122 -0.49 -3.24 -12.03
N THR A 123 -0.68 -2.91 -13.31
CA THR A 123 -1.61 -3.65 -14.19
C THR A 123 -1.24 -5.12 -14.29
N PHE A 124 0.06 -5.43 -14.46
CA PHE A 124 0.54 -6.80 -14.49
C PHE A 124 0.28 -7.52 -13.16
N SER A 125 0.60 -6.85 -12.05
CA SER A 125 0.37 -7.37 -10.70
C SER A 125 -1.11 -7.67 -10.43
N ASP A 126 -2.01 -6.78 -10.86
CA ASP A 126 -3.46 -6.96 -10.67
C ASP A 126 -3.99 -8.16 -11.49
N ILE A 127 -3.49 -8.36 -12.71
CA ILE A 127 -3.83 -9.55 -13.52
C ILE A 127 -3.35 -10.83 -12.82
N VAL A 128 -2.11 -10.84 -12.33
CA VAL A 128 -1.56 -11.99 -11.59
C VAL A 128 -2.35 -12.23 -10.31
N LEU A 129 -2.69 -11.18 -9.57
CA LEU A 129 -3.49 -11.27 -8.35
C LEU A 129 -4.88 -11.87 -8.66
N PHE A 130 -5.54 -11.42 -9.71
CA PHE A 130 -6.85 -11.93 -10.11
C PHE A 130 -6.83 -13.45 -10.37
N VAL A 131 -5.79 -13.94 -11.06
CA VAL A 131 -5.62 -15.37 -11.34
C VAL A 131 -5.21 -16.15 -10.07
N ALA A 132 -4.33 -15.57 -9.26
CA ALA A 132 -3.74 -16.22 -8.10
C ALA A 132 -4.58 -16.08 -6.81
N ALA A 133 -5.59 -15.20 -6.78
CA ALA A 133 -6.35 -14.90 -5.56
C ALA A 133 -7.01 -16.14 -4.95
N ALA A 134 -7.63 -16.99 -5.78
CA ALA A 134 -8.30 -18.19 -5.30
C ALA A 134 -7.34 -19.21 -4.65
N PRO A 135 -6.23 -19.64 -5.29
CA PRO A 135 -5.27 -20.54 -4.65
C PRO A 135 -4.56 -19.89 -3.45
N LEU A 136 -4.26 -18.59 -3.51
CA LEU A 136 -3.62 -17.88 -2.39
C LEU A 136 -4.53 -17.78 -1.17
N SER A 137 -5.83 -17.59 -1.36
CA SER A 137 -6.79 -17.57 -0.24
C SER A 137 -6.84 -18.90 0.49
N VAL A 138 -6.78 -20.03 -0.23
CA VAL A 138 -6.73 -21.37 0.38
C VAL A 138 -5.45 -21.52 1.20
N LEU A 139 -4.30 -21.12 0.64
CA LEU A 139 -3.03 -21.18 1.37
C LEU A 139 -3.05 -20.27 2.61
N ALA A 140 -3.60 -19.07 2.50
CA ALA A 140 -3.71 -18.14 3.63
C ALA A 140 -4.58 -18.69 4.77
N MET A 141 -5.67 -19.38 4.44
CA MET A 141 -6.53 -20.03 5.42
C MET A 141 -5.89 -21.25 6.12
N MET A 142 -4.87 -21.86 5.50
CA MET A 142 -4.09 -22.96 6.11
C MET A 142 -3.00 -22.45 7.05
N MET A 143 -2.69 -21.14 7.01
CA MET A 143 -1.64 -20.55 7.84
C MET A 143 -2.19 -20.26 9.24
N GLY A 144 -1.63 -20.95 10.24
CA GLY A 144 -1.91 -20.71 11.64
C GLY A 144 -1.09 -19.54 12.21
N PRO A 145 -1.35 -19.18 13.50
CA PRO A 145 -0.61 -18.10 14.17
C PRO A 145 0.90 -18.31 14.23
N VAL A 146 1.35 -19.56 14.24
CA VAL A 146 2.78 -19.92 14.30
C VAL A 146 3.46 -19.62 12.96
N GLU A 147 2.83 -19.98 11.85
CA GLU A 147 3.33 -19.67 10.50
C GLU A 147 3.37 -18.17 10.24
N GLN A 148 2.34 -17.45 10.68
CA GLN A 148 2.29 -15.99 10.60
C GLN A 148 3.43 -15.36 11.41
N ALA A 149 3.66 -15.80 12.64
CA ALA A 149 4.78 -15.33 13.47
C ALA A 149 6.13 -15.60 12.79
N GLY A 150 6.29 -16.76 12.15
CA GLY A 150 7.48 -17.10 11.37
C GLY A 150 7.74 -16.13 10.22
N ILE A 151 6.69 -15.78 9.46
CA ILE A 151 6.78 -14.81 8.35
C ILE A 151 7.15 -13.42 8.87
N VAL A 152 6.53 -12.95 9.96
CA VAL A 152 6.86 -11.66 10.58
C VAL A 152 8.32 -11.63 11.03
N PHE A 153 8.78 -12.69 11.71
CA PHE A 153 10.18 -12.79 12.14
C PHE A 153 11.15 -12.76 10.95
N PHE A 154 10.87 -13.52 9.89
CA PHE A 154 11.65 -13.53 8.66
C PHE A 154 11.69 -12.14 8.00
N SER A 155 10.55 -11.45 7.95
CA SER A 155 10.46 -10.08 7.41
C SER A 155 11.32 -9.10 8.21
N ILE A 156 11.34 -9.20 9.55
CA ILE A 156 12.19 -8.37 10.41
C ILE A 156 13.67 -8.64 10.13
N CYS A 157 14.05 -9.91 9.95
CA CYS A 157 15.43 -10.26 9.61
C CYS A 157 15.87 -9.68 8.25
N ILE A 158 15.00 -9.75 7.24
CA ILE A 158 15.28 -9.15 5.92
C ILE A 158 15.41 -7.62 6.05
N LEU A 159 14.48 -6.96 6.74
CA LEU A 159 14.54 -5.52 6.96
C LEU A 159 15.83 -5.12 7.68
N ALA A 160 16.24 -5.84 8.70
CA ALA A 160 17.49 -5.60 9.41
C ALA A 160 18.72 -5.72 8.49
N ALA A 161 18.69 -6.68 7.55
CA ALA A 161 19.77 -6.85 6.56
C ALA A 161 19.80 -5.74 5.50
N LEU A 162 18.64 -5.15 5.16
CA LEU A 162 18.52 -4.08 4.16
C LEU A 162 18.90 -2.68 4.69
N VAL A 163 18.95 -2.49 6.00
CA VAL A 163 19.21 -1.16 6.63
C VAL A 163 20.68 -0.69 6.48
N GLY A 164 21.51 -1.35 5.68
CA GLY A 164 22.86 -0.86 5.32
C GLY A 164 23.91 -1.14 6.40
N ASP A 165 24.90 -0.22 6.58
CA ASP A 165 26.16 -0.45 7.30
C ASP A 165 26.04 -0.83 8.80
N ASN A 166 24.85 -0.71 9.40
CA ASN A 166 24.61 -1.02 10.81
C ASN A 166 23.34 -1.83 11.04
N PRO A 167 23.36 -3.17 10.83
CA PRO A 167 22.19 -4.03 10.99
C PRO A 167 21.60 -3.99 12.41
N LEU A 168 22.40 -3.72 13.44
CA LEU A 168 21.94 -3.55 14.82
C LEU A 168 20.98 -2.37 14.98
N ARG A 169 21.26 -1.24 14.32
CA ARG A 169 20.35 -0.07 14.36
C ARG A 169 19.01 -0.37 13.66
N GLY A 170 19.07 -1.11 12.56
CA GLY A 170 17.87 -1.59 11.86
C GLY A 170 17.04 -2.53 12.72
N LEU A 171 17.68 -3.46 13.40
CA LEU A 171 17.00 -4.39 14.30
C LEU A 171 16.34 -3.67 15.49
N VAL A 172 17.03 -2.70 16.09
CA VAL A 172 16.46 -1.87 17.17
C VAL A 172 15.26 -1.07 16.67
N ALA A 173 15.38 -0.41 15.52
CA ALA A 173 14.26 0.35 14.93
C ALA A 173 13.07 -0.55 14.59
N ALA A 174 13.30 -1.72 13.99
CA ALA A 174 12.26 -2.70 13.69
C ALA A 174 11.58 -3.23 14.95
N SER A 175 12.36 -3.53 16.00
CA SER A 175 11.83 -3.99 17.28
C SER A 175 10.97 -2.93 17.97
N LEU A 176 11.40 -1.67 17.96
CA LEU A 176 10.61 -0.54 18.46
C LEU A 176 9.32 -0.36 17.66
N GLY A 177 9.39 -0.43 16.32
CA GLY A 177 8.21 -0.38 15.47
C GLY A 177 7.23 -1.51 15.77
N PHE A 178 7.73 -2.73 15.99
CA PHE A 178 6.92 -3.88 16.36
C PHE A 178 6.21 -3.69 17.71
N VAL A 179 6.92 -3.20 18.72
CA VAL A 179 6.33 -2.90 20.04
C VAL A 179 5.25 -1.82 19.90
N LEU A 180 5.51 -0.75 19.15
CA LEU A 180 4.54 0.32 18.93
C LEU A 180 3.30 -0.19 18.16
N SER A 181 3.48 -1.04 17.17
CA SER A 181 2.38 -1.64 16.40
C SER A 181 1.54 -2.63 17.21
N SER A 182 2.08 -3.14 18.33
CA SER A 182 1.37 -4.04 19.24
C SER A 182 0.42 -3.30 20.19
N ILE A 183 0.46 -1.96 20.22
CA ILE A 183 -0.44 -1.13 21.04
C ILE A 183 -1.73 -0.91 20.27
N GLY A 184 -2.86 -1.28 20.84
CA GLY A 184 -4.19 -1.07 20.25
C GLY A 184 -5.02 -2.34 20.17
N GLN A 185 -5.85 -2.46 19.15
CA GLN A 185 -6.71 -3.63 18.93
C GLN A 185 -6.05 -4.61 17.94
N ALA A 186 -6.17 -5.90 18.24
CA ALA A 186 -5.76 -6.93 17.28
C ALA A 186 -6.69 -6.90 16.06
N PRO A 187 -6.17 -6.83 14.82
CA PRO A 187 -7.00 -6.76 13.62
C PRO A 187 -7.95 -7.95 13.42
N GLU A 188 -7.55 -9.14 13.90
CA GLU A 188 -8.28 -10.38 13.67
C GLU A 188 -9.33 -10.68 14.73
N GLU A 189 -9.10 -10.30 15.99
CA GLU A 189 -9.96 -10.68 17.12
C GLU A 189 -10.58 -9.49 17.85
N ALA A 190 -10.26 -8.26 17.44
CA ALA A 190 -10.65 -7.01 18.11
C ALA A 190 -10.32 -7.02 19.63
N THR A 191 -9.40 -7.87 20.06
CA THR A 191 -8.94 -7.93 21.45
C THR A 191 -7.97 -6.78 21.74
N PRO A 192 -8.15 -6.04 22.84
CA PRO A 192 -7.23 -4.98 23.19
C PRO A 192 -5.86 -5.55 23.56
N ARG A 193 -4.81 -5.06 22.89
CA ARG A 193 -3.40 -5.40 23.18
C ARG A 193 -2.72 -4.18 23.77
N LEU A 194 -2.03 -4.34 24.89
CA LEU A 194 -1.26 -3.27 25.57
C LEU A 194 -2.06 -1.97 25.69
N ALA A 195 -3.36 -2.07 26.00
CA ALA A 195 -4.26 -0.91 26.06
C ALA A 195 -4.08 -0.03 27.31
N PHE A 196 -3.21 -0.39 28.26
CA PHE A 196 -2.88 0.36 29.48
C PHE A 196 -4.10 0.92 30.23
N GLY A 197 -5.25 0.26 30.14
CA GLY A 197 -6.51 0.70 30.78
C GLY A 197 -7.34 1.72 29.97
N PHE A 198 -6.99 2.00 28.72
CA PHE A 198 -7.74 2.86 27.80
C PHE A 198 -8.54 2.03 26.79
N ALA A 199 -9.26 1.01 27.21
CA ALA A 199 -10.14 0.20 26.36
C ALA A 199 -11.60 0.57 26.61
#